data_acea8463e0ccfc5c9d560a7a558611fb
#
_entry.id   acea8463e0ccfc5c9d560a7a558611fb
#
_cell.length_a   1.000
_cell.length_b   1.000
_cell.length_c   1.000
_cell.angle_alpha   90.00
_cell.angle_beta   90.00
_cell.angle_gamma   90.00
#
_symmetry.space_group_name_H-M   'P 1'
#
loop_
_entity.id
_entity.type
_entity.pdbx_description
1 polymer ?
#
loop_
_entity_poly.entity_id
_entity_poly.type
_entity_poly.pdbx_seq_one_letter_code
_entity_poly.pdbx_strand_id
1 'polypeptide(L)'
;PDLIPKGTRVVNALQIGRALLGENIEKDKPIMSMMCWNANPVTQAAETEKIIKGLKREDLFLVSAEHFISDTASYADILLPATMGAEHEDMILSWGHLYLTYNEKCVDAPGEAIPNYEIFRRLANKMGIKQEQFSWSDNECLENYVDWESPACEGISLQKLKEKGFARLNVGCK
;
A
#
# COMPACT_ATOMS: atom_id res chain seq x y z
N PRO A 1 1.94 10.00 -12.81
CA PRO A 1 3.14 10.86 -12.70
C PRO A 1 2.80 12.20 -12.01
N ASP A 2 1.59 12.71 -12.19
CA ASP A 2 1.18 14.03 -11.68
C ASP A 2 0.79 14.03 -10.18
N LEU A 3 0.68 12.84 -9.58
CA LEU A 3 0.35 12.69 -8.15
C LEU A 3 1.57 12.84 -7.24
N ILE A 4 2.77 12.75 -7.78
CA ILE A 4 4.01 12.91 -7.01
C ILE A 4 4.48 14.36 -7.16
N PRO A 5 4.56 15.17 -6.08
CA PRO A 5 5.05 16.53 -6.16
C PRO A 5 6.44 16.60 -6.79
N LYS A 6 6.69 17.64 -7.62
CA LYS A 6 8.01 17.86 -8.19
C LYS A 6 9.05 18.03 -7.07
N GLY A 7 10.19 17.35 -7.21
CA GLY A 7 11.26 17.37 -6.22
C GLY A 7 11.07 16.40 -5.06
N THR A 8 10.06 15.54 -5.10
CA THR A 8 9.93 14.45 -4.12
C THR A 8 11.17 13.55 -4.20
N ARG A 9 11.84 13.40 -3.07
CA ARG A 9 12.99 12.51 -2.94
C ARG A 9 12.54 11.05 -3.01
N VAL A 10 13.23 10.28 -3.84
CA VAL A 10 13.02 8.84 -3.95
C VAL A 10 14.23 8.11 -3.40
N VAL A 11 14.02 7.15 -2.53
CA VAL A 11 15.06 6.29 -1.97
C VAL A 11 14.86 4.88 -2.51
N ASN A 12 15.95 4.25 -2.97
CA ASN A 12 15.90 2.85 -3.37
C ASN A 12 15.57 1.97 -2.14
N ALA A 13 14.60 1.09 -2.27
CA ALA A 13 14.14 0.22 -1.18
C ALA A 13 15.27 -0.60 -0.54
N LEU A 14 16.25 -1.06 -1.35
CA LEU A 14 17.40 -1.81 -0.85
C LEU A 14 18.40 -0.94 -0.04
N GLN A 15 18.26 0.38 -0.10
CA GLN A 15 19.13 1.34 0.60
C GLN A 15 18.40 2.03 1.77
N ILE A 16 17.24 1.54 2.15
CA ILE A 16 16.43 2.19 3.20
C ILE A 16 17.20 2.31 4.53
N GLY A 17 17.95 1.28 4.92
CA GLY A 17 18.78 1.32 6.14
C GLY A 17 19.81 2.44 6.12
N ARG A 18 20.47 2.65 4.96
CA ARG A 18 21.41 3.76 4.77
C ARG A 18 20.72 5.11 4.82
N ALA A 19 19.55 5.22 4.19
CA ALA A 19 18.77 6.46 4.19
C ALA A 19 18.29 6.84 5.60
N LEU A 20 17.83 5.87 6.38
CA LEU A 20 17.46 6.08 7.77
C LEU A 20 18.64 6.57 8.63
N LEU A 21 19.86 6.14 8.30
CA LEU A 21 21.08 6.59 8.97
C LEU A 21 21.71 7.85 8.37
N GLY A 22 21.12 8.43 7.33
CA GLY A 22 21.65 9.63 6.67
C GLY A 22 22.88 9.39 5.77
N GLU A 23 23.16 8.12 5.41
CA GLU A 23 24.39 7.79 4.64
C GLU A 23 24.28 8.15 3.15
N ASN A 24 23.10 8.09 2.55
CA ASN A 24 22.86 8.30 1.11
C ASN A 24 21.73 9.29 0.80
N ILE A 25 21.50 10.22 1.71
CA ILE A 25 20.55 11.32 1.57
C ILE A 25 21.22 12.64 1.92
N GLU A 26 20.55 13.76 1.58
CA GLU A 26 21.01 15.09 1.98
C GLU A 26 21.06 15.20 3.51
N LYS A 27 22.21 15.57 4.06
CA LYS A 27 22.44 15.57 5.52
C LYS A 27 21.53 16.54 6.29
N ASP A 28 21.11 17.62 5.65
CA ASP A 28 20.20 18.63 6.18
C ASP A 28 18.70 18.24 6.08
N LYS A 29 18.42 17.08 5.46
CA LYS A 29 17.06 16.57 5.26
C LYS A 29 16.93 15.11 5.71
N PRO A 30 17.15 14.81 7.00
CA PRO A 30 17.03 13.45 7.52
C PRO A 30 15.57 12.95 7.40
N ILE A 31 15.41 11.62 7.37
CA ILE A 31 14.08 11.01 7.48
C ILE A 31 13.67 11.07 8.94
N MET A 32 12.63 11.84 9.24
CA MET A 32 12.11 12.05 10.60
C MET A 32 10.81 11.30 10.84
N SER A 33 10.12 10.85 9.79
CA SER A 33 8.95 10.00 9.89
C SER A 33 8.90 8.98 8.76
N MET A 34 8.32 7.84 9.04
CA MET A 34 8.14 6.76 8.09
C MET A 34 6.76 6.13 8.30
N MET A 35 6.04 5.89 7.23
CA MET A 35 4.87 5.03 7.22
C MET A 35 5.20 3.75 6.46
N CYS A 36 5.14 2.63 7.17
CA CYS A 36 5.33 1.31 6.60
C CYS A 36 3.97 0.64 6.43
N TRP A 37 3.63 0.30 5.20
CA TRP A 37 2.40 -0.42 4.92
C TRP A 37 2.67 -1.50 3.87
N ASN A 38 2.07 -2.66 4.03
CA ASN A 38 2.21 -3.81 3.13
C ASN A 38 3.68 -4.21 2.88
N ALA A 39 4.54 -4.01 3.88
CA ALA A 39 5.98 -4.30 3.78
C ALA A 39 6.59 -4.59 5.15
N ASN A 40 7.62 -5.45 5.17
CA ASN A 40 8.43 -5.73 6.36
C ASN A 40 9.93 -5.54 6.02
N PRO A 41 10.42 -4.28 5.95
CA PRO A 41 11.79 -3.98 5.56
C PRO A 41 12.87 -4.71 6.37
N VAL A 42 12.65 -4.95 7.65
CA VAL A 42 13.62 -5.66 8.52
C VAL A 42 13.96 -7.04 7.96
N THR A 43 12.99 -7.75 7.38
CA THR A 43 13.18 -9.09 6.82
C THR A 43 13.29 -9.12 5.29
N GLN A 44 12.79 -8.09 4.60
CA GLN A 44 12.67 -8.10 3.14
C GLN A 44 13.76 -7.29 2.44
N ALA A 45 14.39 -6.32 3.12
CA ALA A 45 15.39 -5.47 2.51
C ALA A 45 16.82 -5.83 2.94
N ALA A 46 17.79 -5.38 2.15
CA ALA A 46 19.21 -5.60 2.44
C ALA A 46 19.68 -4.77 3.64
N GLU A 47 20.81 -5.16 4.23
CA GLU A 47 21.47 -4.44 5.33
C GLU A 47 20.55 -4.33 6.59
N THR A 48 19.96 -5.43 7.00
CA THR A 48 19.03 -5.53 8.15
C THR A 48 19.53 -4.81 9.39
N GLU A 49 20.81 -4.93 9.74
CA GLU A 49 21.38 -4.25 10.91
C GLU A 49 21.31 -2.72 10.82
N LYS A 50 21.50 -2.16 9.62
CA LYS A 50 21.34 -0.71 9.40
C LYS A 50 19.89 -0.29 9.49
N ILE A 51 18.96 -1.12 9.00
CA ILE A 51 17.52 -0.87 9.13
C ILE A 51 17.14 -0.82 10.60
N ILE A 52 17.48 -1.86 11.37
CA ILE A 52 17.19 -1.92 12.80
C ILE A 52 17.80 -0.72 13.55
N LYS A 53 19.07 -0.36 13.25
CA LYS A 53 19.69 0.81 13.84
C LYS A 53 18.96 2.10 13.49
N GLY A 54 18.50 2.22 12.25
CA GLY A 54 17.70 3.35 11.79
C GLY A 54 16.33 3.45 12.45
N LEU A 55 15.64 2.31 12.61
CA LEU A 55 14.31 2.23 13.25
C LEU A 55 14.37 2.49 14.77
N LYS A 56 15.51 2.24 15.40
CA LYS A 56 15.74 2.54 16.84
C LYS A 56 16.10 4.00 17.13
N ARG A 57 16.13 4.85 16.13
CA ARG A 57 16.39 6.28 16.37
C ARG A 57 15.24 6.90 17.13
N GLU A 58 15.54 7.61 18.21
CA GLU A 58 14.54 8.30 19.05
C GLU A 58 13.86 9.47 18.34
N ASP A 59 14.48 10.02 17.30
CA ASP A 59 13.95 11.12 16.48
C ASP A 59 13.18 10.65 15.23
N LEU A 60 13.00 9.33 15.03
CA LEU A 60 12.19 8.76 13.95
C LEU A 60 10.79 8.40 14.46
N PHE A 61 9.77 8.99 13.87
CA PHE A 61 8.38 8.59 14.10
C PHE A 61 7.95 7.53 13.10
N LEU A 62 7.66 6.30 13.55
CA LEU A 62 7.28 5.17 12.71
C LEU A 62 5.82 4.78 12.92
N VAL A 63 5.05 4.79 11.84
CA VAL A 63 3.71 4.20 11.78
C VAL A 63 3.76 2.93 10.94
N SER A 64 3.20 1.83 11.42
CA SER A 64 3.08 0.59 10.66
C SER A 64 1.63 0.16 10.53
N ALA A 65 1.16 -0.04 9.28
CA ALA A 65 -0.12 -0.66 8.98
C ALA A 65 0.14 -2.12 8.60
N GLU A 66 -0.34 -3.06 9.43
CA GLU A 66 0.06 -4.46 9.33
C GLU A 66 -1.03 -5.41 9.85
N HIS A 67 -1.01 -6.65 9.37
CA HIS A 67 -1.89 -7.72 9.84
C HIS A 67 -1.39 -8.35 11.14
N PHE A 68 -0.09 -8.39 11.32
CA PHE A 68 0.59 -8.99 12.47
C PHE A 68 1.66 -8.04 13.01
N ILE A 69 2.10 -8.23 14.24
CA ILE A 69 3.27 -7.53 14.77
C ILE A 69 4.51 -8.17 14.15
N SER A 70 4.85 -7.71 12.93
CA SER A 70 6.05 -8.13 12.20
C SER A 70 7.32 -7.56 12.83
N ASP A 71 8.50 -8.02 12.36
CA ASP A 71 9.77 -7.50 12.86
C ASP A 71 9.89 -5.99 12.71
N THR A 72 9.44 -5.42 11.58
CA THR A 72 9.41 -3.96 11.40
C THR A 72 8.37 -3.30 12.30
N ALA A 73 7.17 -3.87 12.39
CA ALA A 73 6.08 -3.34 13.20
C ALA A 73 6.44 -3.29 14.69
N SER A 74 7.33 -4.17 15.17
CA SER A 74 7.80 -4.17 16.56
C SER A 74 8.58 -2.91 16.98
N TYR A 75 9.02 -2.10 16.02
CA TYR A 75 9.68 -0.81 16.25
C TYR A 75 8.76 0.39 16.08
N ALA A 76 7.49 0.18 15.71
CA ALA A 76 6.57 1.27 15.40
C ALA A 76 6.08 1.98 16.66
N ASP A 77 5.97 3.30 16.58
CA ASP A 77 5.33 4.15 17.59
C ASP A 77 3.80 3.99 17.55
N ILE A 78 3.26 3.76 16.34
CA ILE A 78 1.82 3.51 16.13
C ILE A 78 1.65 2.28 15.24
N LEU A 79 0.80 1.35 15.70
CA LEU A 79 0.33 0.22 14.93
C LEU A 79 -1.11 0.45 14.47
N LEU A 80 -1.35 0.30 13.19
CA LEU A 80 -2.68 0.38 12.59
C LEU A 80 -3.07 -1.01 12.09
N PRO A 81 -4.09 -1.65 12.67
CA PRO A 81 -4.50 -2.98 12.24
C PRO A 81 -5.16 -2.92 10.86
N ALA A 82 -4.63 -3.67 9.92
CA ALA A 82 -5.13 -3.77 8.55
C ALA A 82 -5.89 -5.08 8.35
N THR A 83 -6.94 -5.06 7.53
CA THR A 83 -7.72 -6.25 7.18
C THR A 83 -6.97 -7.18 6.25
N MET A 84 -7.18 -8.49 6.42
CA MET A 84 -6.75 -9.52 5.50
C MET A 84 -7.70 -9.63 4.30
N GLY A 85 -7.26 -10.30 3.23
CA GLY A 85 -8.02 -10.38 1.99
C GLY A 85 -9.45 -10.93 2.13
N ALA A 86 -9.70 -11.86 3.06
CA ALA A 86 -11.05 -12.39 3.30
C ALA A 86 -11.99 -11.39 4.01
N GLU A 87 -11.48 -10.29 4.54
CA GLU A 87 -12.19 -9.36 5.41
C GLU A 87 -12.67 -8.09 4.69
N HIS A 88 -12.31 -7.91 3.41
CA HIS A 88 -12.75 -6.78 2.59
C HIS A 88 -12.85 -7.16 1.11
N GLU A 89 -13.60 -6.34 0.35
CA GLU A 89 -13.61 -6.44 -1.11
C GLU A 89 -12.32 -5.82 -1.70
N ASP A 90 -11.79 -6.47 -2.74
CA ASP A 90 -10.62 -5.96 -3.47
C ASP A 90 -10.56 -6.48 -4.91
N MET A 91 -9.75 -5.85 -5.73
CA MET A 91 -9.34 -6.37 -7.04
C MET A 91 -7.84 -6.60 -7.07
N ILE A 92 -7.44 -7.76 -7.56
CA ILE A 92 -6.05 -8.17 -7.54
C ILE A 92 -5.56 -8.39 -8.97
N LEU A 93 -4.52 -7.65 -9.36
CA LEU A 93 -3.73 -7.90 -10.54
C LEU A 93 -2.44 -8.61 -10.12
N SER A 94 -2.33 -9.88 -10.43
CA SER A 94 -1.18 -10.68 -10.03
C SER A 94 0.04 -10.46 -10.91
N TRP A 95 1.22 -10.59 -10.35
CA TRP A 95 2.48 -10.46 -11.09
C TRP A 95 2.83 -11.70 -11.93
N GLY A 96 2.29 -12.86 -11.60
CA GLY A 96 2.65 -14.14 -12.23
C GLY A 96 1.73 -14.57 -13.36
N HIS A 97 0.65 -13.84 -13.64
CA HIS A 97 -0.32 -14.21 -14.68
C HIS A 97 -1.12 -12.99 -15.17
N LEU A 98 -1.90 -13.20 -16.24
CA LEU A 98 -2.70 -12.16 -16.91
C LEU A 98 -4.18 -12.16 -16.46
N TYR A 99 -4.46 -12.57 -15.24
CA TYR A 99 -5.82 -12.56 -14.72
C TYR A 99 -6.02 -11.40 -13.75
N LEU A 100 -7.10 -10.66 -13.96
CA LEU A 100 -7.68 -9.76 -12.98
C LEU A 100 -8.68 -10.56 -12.15
N THR A 101 -8.55 -10.54 -10.84
CA THR A 101 -9.43 -11.28 -9.93
C THR A 101 -10.17 -10.32 -9.03
N TYR A 102 -11.41 -10.65 -8.74
CA TYR A 102 -12.22 -9.99 -7.72
C TYR A 102 -12.18 -10.82 -6.44
N ASN A 103 -11.91 -10.17 -5.35
CA ASN A 103 -11.93 -10.73 -4.01
C ASN A 103 -13.18 -10.26 -3.28
N GLU A 104 -14.06 -11.20 -2.96
CA GLU A 104 -15.27 -10.93 -2.19
C GLU A 104 -14.97 -10.99 -0.69
N LYS A 105 -15.55 -10.08 0.08
CA LYS A 105 -15.50 -10.15 1.53
C LYS A 105 -16.25 -11.40 2.02
N CYS A 106 -15.59 -12.26 2.78
CA CYS A 106 -16.14 -13.53 3.27
C CYS A 106 -16.41 -13.51 4.78
N VAL A 107 -15.67 -12.69 5.55
CA VAL A 107 -15.78 -12.63 7.00
C VAL A 107 -15.68 -11.17 7.48
N ASP A 108 -16.19 -10.89 8.66
CA ASP A 108 -16.01 -9.57 9.27
C ASP A 108 -14.61 -9.41 9.83
N ALA A 109 -14.07 -8.20 9.69
CA ALA A 109 -12.77 -7.83 10.23
C ALA A 109 -12.79 -7.89 11.77
N PRO A 110 -11.76 -8.42 12.42
CA PRO A 110 -11.67 -8.46 13.88
C PRO A 110 -11.30 -7.09 14.45
N GLY A 111 -11.87 -6.75 15.59
CA GLY A 111 -11.49 -5.58 16.38
C GLY A 111 -11.60 -4.26 15.60
N GLU A 112 -10.50 -3.53 15.52
CA GLU A 112 -10.42 -2.23 14.85
C GLU A 112 -9.76 -2.31 13.45
N ALA A 113 -9.57 -3.53 12.91
CA ALA A 113 -8.94 -3.71 11.61
C ALA A 113 -9.80 -3.12 10.49
N ILE A 114 -9.17 -2.32 9.63
CA ILE A 114 -9.80 -1.68 8.48
C ILE A 114 -8.92 -1.85 7.23
N PRO A 115 -9.51 -1.81 6.02
CA PRO A 115 -8.73 -1.89 4.79
C PRO A 115 -7.72 -0.75 4.65
N ASN A 116 -6.60 -1.00 3.98
CA ASN A 116 -5.55 -0.01 3.78
C ASN A 116 -6.06 1.29 3.14
N TYR A 117 -6.95 1.20 2.15
CA TYR A 117 -7.53 2.39 1.51
C TYR A 117 -8.36 3.23 2.50
N GLU A 118 -9.03 2.60 3.47
CA GLU A 118 -9.77 3.31 4.51
C GLU A 118 -8.83 3.98 5.52
N ILE A 119 -7.68 3.36 5.85
CA ILE A 119 -6.62 4.01 6.65
C ILE A 119 -6.18 5.30 5.97
N PHE A 120 -5.86 5.26 4.67
CA PHE A 120 -5.43 6.44 3.92
C PHE A 120 -6.55 7.47 3.73
N ARG A 121 -7.79 7.04 3.54
CA ARG A 121 -8.96 7.93 3.47
C ARG A 121 -9.12 8.72 4.77
N ARG A 122 -9.08 8.06 5.92
CA ARG A 122 -9.16 8.71 7.23
C ARG A 122 -7.98 9.65 7.48
N LEU A 123 -6.77 9.23 7.13
CA LEU A 123 -5.58 10.06 7.25
C LEU A 123 -5.70 11.33 6.39
N ALA A 124 -6.06 11.19 5.11
CA ALA A 124 -6.25 12.30 4.20
C ALA A 124 -7.29 13.31 4.72
N ASN A 125 -8.43 12.83 5.21
CA ASN A 125 -9.46 13.67 5.81
C ASN A 125 -8.96 14.43 7.03
N LYS A 126 -8.19 13.78 7.92
CA LYS A 126 -7.59 14.45 9.10
C LYS A 126 -6.53 15.47 8.70
N MET A 127 -5.82 15.27 7.60
CA MET A 127 -4.85 16.21 7.05
C MET A 127 -5.51 17.36 6.25
N GLY A 128 -6.82 17.34 6.04
CA GLY A 128 -7.55 18.33 5.25
C GLY A 128 -7.31 18.20 3.73
N ILE A 129 -6.86 17.05 3.26
CA ILE A 129 -6.68 16.78 1.83
C ILE A 129 -8.07 16.58 1.20
N LYS A 130 -8.40 17.42 0.21
CA LYS A 130 -9.73 17.49 -0.40
C LYS A 130 -9.81 16.88 -1.80
N GLN A 131 -8.90 16.00 -2.16
CA GLN A 131 -8.97 15.30 -3.43
C GLN A 131 -10.14 14.33 -3.40
N GLU A 132 -10.93 14.27 -4.47
CA GLU A 132 -12.19 13.51 -4.54
C GLU A 132 -12.01 12.01 -4.27
N GLN A 133 -10.86 11.43 -4.63
CA GLN A 133 -10.52 10.02 -4.43
C GLN A 133 -10.62 9.59 -2.95
N PHE A 134 -10.38 10.53 -2.03
CA PHE A 134 -10.50 10.27 -0.59
C PHE A 134 -11.93 10.40 -0.06
N SER A 135 -12.91 10.69 -0.92
CA SER A 135 -14.35 10.66 -0.59
C SER A 135 -15.09 9.51 -1.26
N TRP A 136 -14.44 8.75 -2.16
CA TRP A 136 -15.06 7.63 -2.85
C TRP A 136 -15.50 6.53 -1.87
N SER A 137 -16.65 5.93 -2.15
CA SER A 137 -17.06 4.66 -1.56
C SER A 137 -16.14 3.52 -2.01
N ASP A 138 -16.23 2.39 -1.35
CA ASP A 138 -15.43 1.21 -1.70
C ASP A 138 -15.74 0.74 -3.13
N ASN A 139 -17.01 0.77 -3.55
CA ASN A 139 -17.38 0.42 -4.92
C ASN A 139 -16.83 1.43 -5.94
N GLU A 140 -16.86 2.73 -5.64
CA GLU A 140 -16.22 3.74 -6.51
C GLU A 140 -14.71 3.55 -6.60
N CYS A 141 -14.05 3.15 -5.52
CA CYS A 141 -12.62 2.79 -5.56
C CYS A 141 -12.38 1.61 -6.52
N LEU A 142 -13.19 0.55 -6.45
CA LEU A 142 -13.09 -0.60 -7.35
C LEU A 142 -13.38 -0.22 -8.81
N GLU A 143 -14.41 0.61 -9.06
CA GLU A 143 -14.74 1.10 -10.41
C GLU A 143 -13.60 1.93 -11.04
N ASN A 144 -12.87 2.70 -10.23
CA ASN A 144 -11.81 3.58 -10.70
C ASN A 144 -10.39 2.95 -10.60
N TYR A 145 -10.28 1.72 -10.11
CA TYR A 145 -8.99 1.02 -9.97
C TYR A 145 -8.38 0.63 -11.32
N VAL A 146 -9.22 0.33 -12.30
CA VAL A 146 -8.83 -0.16 -13.62
C VAL A 146 -9.32 0.79 -14.69
N ASP A 147 -8.49 1.05 -15.69
CA ASP A 147 -8.91 1.68 -16.94
C ASP A 147 -9.69 0.65 -17.79
N TRP A 148 -11.02 0.65 -17.63
CA TRP A 148 -11.92 -0.27 -18.32
C TRP A 148 -11.99 -0.03 -19.84
N GLU A 149 -11.60 1.17 -20.31
CA GLU A 149 -11.55 1.51 -21.74
C GLU A 149 -10.27 0.97 -22.40
N SER A 150 -9.31 0.52 -21.63
CA SER A 150 -8.11 -0.11 -22.14
C SER A 150 -8.44 -1.34 -23.02
N PRO A 151 -7.79 -1.51 -24.18
CA PRO A 151 -7.94 -2.73 -25.00
C PRO A 151 -7.67 -4.03 -24.24
N ALA A 152 -6.84 -3.98 -23.19
CA ALA A 152 -6.59 -5.12 -22.32
C ALA A 152 -7.84 -5.54 -21.53
N CYS A 153 -8.79 -4.64 -21.31
CA CYS A 153 -10.02 -4.86 -20.56
C CYS A 153 -11.26 -5.05 -21.45
N GLU A 154 -11.11 -5.14 -22.77
CA GLU A 154 -12.23 -5.31 -23.67
C GLU A 154 -13.11 -6.50 -23.27
N GLY A 155 -14.42 -6.23 -23.07
CA GLY A 155 -15.40 -7.22 -22.62
C GLY A 155 -15.36 -7.57 -21.12
N ILE A 156 -14.45 -6.95 -20.35
CA ILE A 156 -14.36 -7.09 -18.89
C ILE A 156 -15.02 -5.86 -18.24
N SER A 157 -15.69 -6.07 -17.12
CA SER A 157 -16.23 -5.00 -16.26
C SER A 157 -16.23 -5.44 -14.80
N LEU A 158 -16.31 -4.51 -13.88
CA LEU A 158 -16.41 -4.83 -12.45
C LEU A 158 -17.59 -5.77 -12.17
N GLN A 159 -18.75 -5.53 -12.78
CA GLN A 159 -19.92 -6.39 -12.61
C GLN A 159 -19.64 -7.84 -13.04
N LYS A 160 -19.02 -8.03 -14.23
CA LYS A 160 -18.65 -9.37 -14.71
C LYS A 160 -17.60 -10.06 -13.83
N LEU A 161 -16.71 -9.27 -13.24
CA LEU A 161 -15.73 -9.78 -12.28
C LEU A 161 -16.42 -10.23 -10.99
N LYS A 162 -17.34 -9.45 -10.45
CA LYS A 162 -18.15 -9.82 -9.27
C LYS A 162 -18.95 -11.11 -9.50
N GLU A 163 -19.47 -11.32 -10.71
CA GLU A 163 -20.23 -12.52 -11.07
C GLU A 163 -19.35 -13.77 -11.25
N LYS A 164 -18.14 -13.62 -11.80
CA LYS A 164 -17.27 -14.74 -12.19
C LYS A 164 -16.06 -14.96 -11.29
N GLY A 165 -15.71 -13.99 -10.48
CA GLY A 165 -14.52 -13.99 -9.62
C GLY A 165 -13.21 -13.63 -10.35
N PHE A 166 -13.12 -13.82 -11.67
CA PHE A 166 -11.91 -13.50 -12.44
C PHE A 166 -12.19 -13.27 -13.91
N ALA A 167 -11.27 -12.59 -14.58
CA ALA A 167 -11.21 -12.49 -16.05
C ALA A 167 -9.76 -12.43 -16.52
N ARG A 168 -9.46 -13.05 -17.66
CA ARG A 168 -8.14 -12.95 -18.28
C ARG A 168 -8.08 -11.65 -19.10
N LEU A 169 -7.06 -10.84 -18.89
CA LEU A 169 -6.80 -9.65 -19.68
C LEU A 169 -6.49 -9.99 -21.14
N ASN A 170 -6.92 -9.17 -22.08
CA ASN A 170 -6.70 -9.32 -23.52
C ASN A 170 -5.28 -8.87 -23.92
N VAL A 171 -4.27 -9.37 -23.25
CA VAL A 171 -2.87 -9.11 -23.58
C VAL A 171 -2.42 -10.18 -24.56
N GLY A 172 -2.20 -9.80 -25.82
CA GLY A 172 -1.70 -10.70 -26.84
C GLY A 172 -0.23 -11.04 -26.64
N CYS A 173 0.14 -12.29 -26.93
CA CYS A 173 1.54 -12.61 -27.18
C CYS A 173 1.91 -11.98 -28.55
N LYS A 174 2.86 -11.05 -28.55
CA LYS A 174 3.53 -10.63 -29.79
C LYS A 174 4.60 -11.60 -30.17
#